data_6756c78501eaf955b25010591b0fc28a
#
_entry.id   6756c78501eaf955b25010591b0fc28a
#
_cell.length_a   1.000
_cell.length_b   1.000
_cell.length_c   1.000
_cell.angle_alpha   90.00
_cell.angle_beta   90.00
_cell.angle_gamma   90.00
#
_symmetry.space_group_name_H-M   'P 1'
#
loop_
_entity.id
_entity.type
_entity.pdbx_description
1 polymer ?
#
loop_
_entity_poly.entity_id
_entity_poly.type
_entity_poly.pdbx_seq_one_letter_code
_entity_poly.pdbx_strand_id
1 'polypeptide(L)'
;MIYHLLYPLHTTISVFNVFRYITFRTIFASITALLICLIIGPWLIGKLQSLQIDQQIREDGPQSHLVKKGTPTMGGVLIIFAVMISTLLWANLANDYVWLILMVTVGYGLIGFFDDYRKFAGKNSKGISGKTRLAGEIIIALFVSMILYWKPGFNFQVTIPFFKTVLPNLGWGYVLLSTFIIVGAANAVNLTDGLDGLAIGPAIICFATYILFAYFAGNVKVASYLQITYVNGAGELAVFCGALVGAGLGFLWFNAYPAEVFMGDVGSLSLGGALGTMAVITKQEILLAIVGGIFVVETFSVILQVGYFKLTGGKRIFRMAPLHHHFELKGWAEPKVIVRFWVISILLALLAISTLKLR
;
A
#
# COMPACT_ATOMS: atom_id res chain seq x y z
N MET A 1 11.76 12.93 14.02
CA MET A 1 12.95 13.46 14.74
C MET A 1 13.23 14.93 14.40
N ILE A 2 13.45 15.29 13.15
CA ILE A 2 13.79 16.66 12.73
C ILE A 2 12.71 17.67 13.20
N TYR A 3 11.43 17.32 13.07
CA TYR A 3 10.32 18.13 13.60
C TYR A 3 10.49 18.49 15.09
N HIS A 4 10.78 17.50 15.94
CA HIS A 4 10.94 17.71 17.39
C HIS A 4 12.23 18.43 17.78
N LEU A 5 13.27 18.35 16.94
CA LEU A 5 14.56 18.99 17.20
C LEU A 5 14.58 20.45 16.71
N LEU A 6 14.12 20.70 15.49
CA LEU A 6 14.27 22.00 14.84
C LEU A 6 13.07 22.93 15.06
N TYR A 7 11.83 22.39 15.12
CA TYR A 7 10.67 23.25 15.32
C TYR A 7 10.70 24.03 16.65
N PRO A 8 11.11 23.49 17.80
CA PRO A 8 11.22 24.30 19.03
C PRO A 8 12.16 25.48 18.92
N LEU A 9 13.18 25.41 18.05
CA LEU A 9 14.16 26.48 17.84
C LEU A 9 13.63 27.66 17.00
N HIS A 10 12.36 27.59 16.51
CA HIS A 10 11.77 28.66 15.69
C HIS A 10 11.64 29.99 16.44
N THR A 11 11.63 29.96 17.77
CA THR A 11 11.63 31.17 18.62
C THR A 11 12.95 31.94 18.54
N THR A 12 14.07 31.25 18.25
CA THR A 12 15.40 31.82 18.12
C THR A 12 15.76 32.06 16.64
N ILE A 13 15.39 31.12 15.77
CA ILE A 13 15.68 31.14 14.34
C ILE A 13 14.38 30.96 13.56
N SER A 14 13.80 32.05 13.07
CA SER A 14 12.46 32.07 12.45
C SER A 14 12.30 31.12 11.24
N VAL A 15 13.37 30.81 10.53
CA VAL A 15 13.37 29.88 9.39
C VAL A 15 12.89 28.47 9.81
N PHE A 16 13.14 28.06 11.05
CA PHE A 16 12.70 26.72 11.54
C PHE A 16 11.20 26.61 11.74
N ASN A 17 10.43 27.73 11.63
CA ASN A 17 8.99 27.65 11.61
C ASN A 17 8.44 26.83 10.42
N VAL A 18 9.19 26.65 9.36
CA VAL A 18 8.80 25.84 8.19
C VAL A 18 8.50 24.39 8.56
N PHE A 19 9.17 23.82 9.57
CA PHE A 19 8.94 22.45 10.03
C PHE A 19 7.55 22.23 10.65
N ARG A 20 6.82 23.29 11.00
CA ARG A 20 5.42 23.21 11.44
C ARG A 20 4.50 22.71 10.33
N TYR A 21 4.78 23.06 9.08
CA TYR A 21 3.90 22.79 7.95
C TYR A 21 3.98 21.33 7.51
N ILE A 22 2.84 20.63 7.57
CA ILE A 22 2.71 19.24 7.13
C ILE A 22 3.13 19.10 5.66
N THR A 23 2.71 20.03 4.79
CA THR A 23 3.05 20.03 3.36
C THR A 23 4.55 20.04 3.11
N PHE A 24 5.30 20.89 3.83
CA PHE A 24 6.76 20.91 3.76
C PHE A 24 7.35 19.55 4.16
N ARG A 25 6.94 19.02 5.31
CA ARG A 25 7.45 17.74 5.81
C ARG A 25 7.08 16.56 4.91
N THR A 26 5.90 16.59 4.28
CA THR A 26 5.46 15.58 3.30
C THR A 26 6.38 15.57 2.07
N ILE A 27 6.69 16.74 1.50
CA ILE A 27 7.58 16.86 0.34
C ILE A 27 8.98 16.36 0.69
N PHE A 28 9.53 16.79 1.82
CA PHE A 28 10.88 16.39 2.22
C PHE A 28 10.95 14.91 2.63
N ALA A 29 9.89 14.34 3.20
CA ALA A 29 9.79 12.90 3.46
C ALA A 29 9.81 12.11 2.13
N SER A 30 9.09 12.59 1.11
CA SER A 30 9.09 11.97 -0.22
C SER A 30 10.48 12.03 -0.87
N ILE A 31 11.13 13.20 -0.88
CA ILE A 31 12.49 13.37 -1.43
C ILE A 31 13.48 12.48 -0.68
N THR A 32 13.42 12.46 0.65
CA THR A 32 14.33 11.63 1.47
C THR A 32 14.16 10.15 1.16
N ALA A 33 12.92 9.65 1.08
CA ALA A 33 12.66 8.26 0.77
C ALA A 33 13.12 7.88 -0.65
N LEU A 34 12.86 8.76 -1.63
CA LEU A 34 13.33 8.59 -3.01
C LEU A 34 14.84 8.48 -3.06
N LEU A 35 15.57 9.41 -2.43
CA LEU A 35 17.03 9.43 -2.42
C LEU A 35 17.60 8.19 -1.71
N ILE A 36 17.01 7.75 -0.60
CA ILE A 36 17.41 6.51 0.08
C ILE A 36 17.30 5.33 -0.88
N CYS A 37 16.19 5.20 -1.61
CA CYS A 37 16.02 4.11 -2.57
C CYS A 37 17.05 4.18 -3.70
N LEU A 38 17.29 5.36 -4.28
CA LEU A 38 18.26 5.50 -5.38
C LEU A 38 19.71 5.24 -4.95
N ILE A 39 20.09 5.64 -3.73
CA ILE A 39 21.45 5.46 -3.22
C ILE A 39 21.69 4.03 -2.75
N ILE A 40 20.75 3.45 -2.01
CA ILE A 40 20.91 2.12 -1.39
C ILE A 40 20.50 1.02 -2.36
N GLY A 41 19.59 1.30 -3.31
CA GLY A 41 19.05 0.32 -4.27
C GLY A 41 20.11 -0.52 -4.97
N PRO A 42 21.11 0.07 -5.65
CA PRO A 42 22.15 -0.69 -6.38
C PRO A 42 22.93 -1.65 -5.46
N TRP A 43 23.27 -1.19 -4.25
CA TRP A 43 23.94 -2.03 -3.26
C TRP A 43 23.06 -3.20 -2.80
N LEU A 44 21.78 -2.94 -2.50
CA LEU A 44 20.86 -3.98 -2.07
C LEU A 44 20.63 -5.01 -3.17
N ILE A 45 20.39 -4.56 -4.43
CA ILE A 45 20.20 -5.44 -5.59
C ILE A 45 21.40 -6.34 -5.79
N GLY A 46 22.62 -5.78 -5.78
CA GLY A 46 23.86 -6.56 -5.89
C GLY A 46 24.01 -7.57 -4.73
N LYS A 47 23.57 -7.20 -3.51
CA LYS A 47 23.60 -8.11 -2.37
C LYS A 47 22.59 -9.26 -2.52
N LEU A 48 21.36 -8.97 -2.96
CA LEU A 48 20.34 -10.00 -3.21
C LEU A 48 20.78 -10.97 -4.31
N GLN A 49 21.38 -10.46 -5.40
CA GLN A 49 21.96 -11.26 -6.47
C GLN A 49 23.09 -12.18 -5.96
N SER A 50 24.02 -11.63 -5.14
CA SER A 50 25.13 -12.39 -4.58
C SER A 50 24.67 -13.53 -3.66
N LEU A 51 23.52 -13.36 -3.01
CA LEU A 51 22.88 -14.38 -2.17
C LEU A 51 22.01 -15.34 -2.98
N GLN A 52 21.87 -15.17 -4.30
CA GLN A 52 21.01 -15.98 -5.18
C GLN A 52 19.54 -16.03 -4.71
N ILE A 53 19.05 -14.91 -4.19
CA ILE A 53 17.64 -14.77 -3.74
C ILE A 53 16.77 -14.49 -4.98
N ASP A 54 16.65 -15.45 -5.86
CA ASP A 54 15.92 -15.33 -7.10
C ASP A 54 14.47 -15.75 -6.94
N GLN A 55 13.59 -15.15 -7.72
CA GLN A 55 12.20 -15.55 -7.76
C GLN A 55 12.04 -16.95 -8.34
N GLN A 56 11.37 -17.84 -7.60
CA GLN A 56 11.01 -19.16 -8.08
C GLN A 56 9.82 -19.05 -9.03
N ILE A 57 10.08 -19.20 -10.34
CA ILE A 57 9.04 -19.12 -11.37
C ILE A 57 8.16 -20.36 -11.30
N ARG A 58 6.84 -20.17 -11.29
CA ARG A 58 5.88 -21.28 -11.35
C ARG A 58 5.83 -21.85 -12.74
N GLU A 59 5.90 -23.17 -12.86
CA GLU A 59 5.83 -23.88 -14.15
C GLU A 59 4.50 -23.68 -14.89
N ASP A 60 3.43 -23.38 -14.14
CA ASP A 60 2.07 -23.14 -14.69
C ASP A 60 1.85 -21.70 -15.21
N GLY A 61 2.86 -20.81 -15.13
CA GLY A 61 2.79 -19.41 -15.56
C GLY A 61 2.99 -19.20 -17.07
N PRO A 62 2.78 -17.94 -17.58
CA PRO A 62 3.10 -17.59 -18.95
C PRO A 62 4.58 -17.85 -19.27
N GLN A 63 4.86 -18.40 -20.47
CA GLN A 63 6.24 -18.71 -20.89
C GLN A 63 7.14 -17.47 -20.98
N SER A 64 6.56 -16.27 -21.18
CA SER A 64 7.26 -14.97 -21.14
C SER A 64 8.01 -14.72 -19.83
N HIS A 65 7.57 -15.33 -18.72
CA HIS A 65 8.20 -15.16 -17.41
C HIS A 65 9.50 -15.95 -17.26
N LEU A 66 9.76 -16.95 -18.12
CA LEU A 66 11.02 -17.72 -18.07
C LEU A 66 12.26 -16.86 -18.33
N VAL A 67 12.11 -15.77 -19.09
CA VAL A 67 13.21 -14.82 -19.38
C VAL A 67 13.62 -14.04 -18.09
N LYS A 68 12.73 -13.93 -17.09
CA LYS A 68 12.97 -13.24 -15.83
C LYS A 68 13.71 -14.09 -14.78
N LYS A 69 14.15 -15.30 -15.15
CA LYS A 69 14.94 -16.18 -14.28
C LYS A 69 16.26 -15.49 -13.91
N GLY A 70 16.54 -15.40 -12.61
CA GLY A 70 17.76 -14.74 -12.10
C GLY A 70 17.52 -13.30 -11.64
N THR A 71 16.31 -12.73 -11.80
CA THR A 71 15.97 -11.44 -11.19
C THR A 71 15.73 -11.63 -9.70
N PRO A 72 16.44 -10.89 -8.81
CA PRO A 72 16.28 -11.03 -7.37
C PRO A 72 14.90 -10.57 -6.91
N THR A 73 14.39 -11.20 -5.85
CA THR A 73 13.16 -10.82 -5.15
C THR A 73 13.47 -10.20 -3.79
N MET A 74 12.43 -9.87 -3.00
CA MET A 74 12.51 -9.21 -1.69
C MET A 74 12.95 -7.73 -1.75
N GLY A 75 12.84 -7.08 -2.90
CA GLY A 75 13.12 -5.64 -3.04
C GLY A 75 12.23 -4.74 -2.18
N GLY A 76 11.09 -5.25 -1.70
CA GLY A 76 10.22 -4.56 -0.74
C GLY A 76 10.91 -4.14 0.55
N VAL A 77 12.01 -4.79 0.94
CA VAL A 77 12.85 -4.37 2.08
C VAL A 77 13.36 -2.95 1.89
N LEU A 78 13.74 -2.57 0.66
CA LEU A 78 14.19 -1.20 0.34
C LEU A 78 13.07 -0.18 0.58
N ILE A 79 11.86 -0.50 0.16
CA ILE A 79 10.68 0.38 0.35
C ILE A 79 10.44 0.59 1.84
N ILE A 80 10.34 -0.49 2.62
CA ILE A 80 10.06 -0.42 4.07
C ILE A 80 11.17 0.38 4.78
N PHE A 81 12.44 0.11 4.47
CA PHE A 81 13.56 0.81 5.06
C PHE A 81 13.51 2.32 4.77
N ALA A 82 13.30 2.72 3.51
CA ALA A 82 13.22 4.11 3.11
C ALA A 82 12.03 4.83 3.76
N VAL A 83 10.86 4.18 3.82
CA VAL A 83 9.65 4.72 4.46
C VAL A 83 9.85 4.89 5.96
N MET A 84 10.42 3.89 6.63
CA MET A 84 10.68 3.94 8.07
C MET A 84 11.59 5.11 8.43
N ILE A 85 12.75 5.23 7.77
CA ILE A 85 13.69 6.32 8.05
C ILE A 85 13.05 7.68 7.75
N SER A 86 12.42 7.84 6.59
CA SER A 86 11.84 9.11 6.19
C SER A 86 10.70 9.53 7.12
N THR A 87 9.83 8.59 7.50
CA THR A 87 8.73 8.87 8.43
C THR A 87 9.27 9.25 9.81
N LEU A 88 10.23 8.50 10.37
CA LEU A 88 10.85 8.80 11.67
C LEU A 88 11.56 10.16 11.67
N LEU A 89 12.17 10.56 10.56
CA LEU A 89 12.82 11.86 10.43
C LEU A 89 11.82 13.01 10.40
N TRP A 90 10.77 12.92 9.58
CA TRP A 90 9.92 14.05 9.22
C TRP A 90 8.57 14.10 9.95
N ALA A 91 8.01 12.96 10.37
CA ALA A 91 6.72 12.94 11.05
C ALA A 91 6.78 13.43 12.50
N ASN A 92 5.64 13.87 13.00
CA ASN A 92 5.43 14.15 14.41
C ASN A 92 5.27 12.81 15.16
N LEU A 93 6.30 12.38 15.86
CA LEU A 93 6.35 11.10 16.58
C LEU A 93 5.48 11.08 17.86
N ALA A 94 4.92 12.22 18.28
CA ALA A 94 3.91 12.26 19.34
C ALA A 94 2.51 11.84 18.84
N ASN A 95 2.35 11.57 17.55
CA ASN A 95 1.09 11.16 16.96
C ASN A 95 0.98 9.62 16.92
N ASP A 96 -0.01 9.06 17.63
CA ASP A 96 -0.22 7.61 17.73
C ASP A 96 -0.49 6.96 16.36
N TYR A 97 -1.18 7.66 15.44
CA TYR A 97 -1.48 7.11 14.11
C TYR A 97 -0.23 6.81 13.30
N VAL A 98 0.85 7.60 13.50
CA VAL A 98 2.15 7.34 12.86
C VAL A 98 2.72 6.00 13.31
N TRP A 99 2.64 5.70 14.60
CA TRP A 99 3.12 4.42 15.14
C TRP A 99 2.25 3.25 14.70
N LEU A 100 0.92 3.42 14.67
CA LEU A 100 0.01 2.38 14.23
C LEU A 100 0.26 1.99 12.77
N ILE A 101 0.43 2.96 11.89
CA ILE A 101 0.67 2.66 10.47
C ILE A 101 2.06 2.08 10.22
N LEU A 102 3.08 2.54 10.94
CA LEU A 102 4.42 1.94 10.89
C LEU A 102 4.41 0.50 11.39
N MET A 103 3.67 0.21 12.47
CA MET A 103 3.52 -1.14 13.00
C MET A 103 2.88 -2.09 11.98
N VAL A 104 1.81 -1.67 11.29
CA VAL A 104 1.21 -2.48 10.22
C VAL A 104 2.20 -2.68 9.08
N THR A 105 2.83 -1.60 8.61
CA THR A 105 3.77 -1.65 7.49
C THR A 105 4.91 -2.63 7.76
N VAL A 106 5.53 -2.54 8.93
CA VAL A 106 6.62 -3.44 9.34
C VAL A 106 6.11 -4.85 9.64
N GLY A 107 4.99 -4.98 10.34
CA GLY A 107 4.43 -6.28 10.71
C GLY A 107 4.03 -7.12 9.49
N TYR A 108 3.36 -6.50 8.52
CA TYR A 108 3.03 -7.16 7.24
C TYR A 108 4.26 -7.43 6.40
N GLY A 109 5.23 -6.49 6.41
CA GLY A 109 6.54 -6.70 5.78
C GLY A 109 7.30 -7.88 6.37
N LEU A 110 7.26 -8.08 7.69
CA LEU A 110 7.86 -9.24 8.35
C LEU A 110 7.17 -10.55 7.94
N ILE A 111 5.83 -10.57 7.87
CA ILE A 111 5.09 -11.75 7.37
C ILE A 111 5.56 -12.08 5.95
N GLY A 112 5.61 -11.08 5.05
CA GLY A 112 6.11 -11.25 3.68
C GLY A 112 7.57 -11.69 3.65
N PHE A 113 8.42 -11.12 4.51
CA PHE A 113 9.83 -11.51 4.62
C PHE A 113 10.00 -12.99 4.98
N PHE A 114 9.26 -13.48 5.96
CA PHE A 114 9.30 -14.89 6.35
C PHE A 114 8.76 -15.79 5.22
N ASP A 115 7.76 -15.35 4.47
CA ASP A 115 7.22 -16.09 3.33
C ASP A 115 8.26 -16.21 2.22
N ASP A 116 8.84 -15.08 1.78
CA ASP A 116 9.87 -15.05 0.74
C ASP A 116 11.15 -15.77 1.17
N TYR A 117 11.59 -15.58 2.42
CA TYR A 117 12.76 -16.28 2.95
C TYR A 117 12.57 -17.80 2.96
N ARG A 118 11.36 -18.28 3.31
CA ARG A 118 11.06 -19.72 3.31
C ARG A 118 11.04 -20.31 1.89
N LYS A 119 10.54 -19.55 0.90
CA LYS A 119 10.62 -19.92 -0.52
C LYS A 119 12.07 -20.08 -0.97
N PHE A 120 12.90 -19.10 -0.59
CA PHE A 120 14.33 -19.10 -0.87
C PHE A 120 15.06 -20.27 -0.21
N ALA A 121 14.93 -20.42 1.12
CA ALA A 121 15.61 -21.47 1.89
C ALA A 121 15.18 -22.88 1.47
N GLY A 122 13.90 -23.04 1.09
CA GLY A 122 13.34 -24.31 0.62
C GLY A 122 13.60 -24.61 -0.85
N LYS A 123 14.19 -23.68 -1.62
CA LYS A 123 14.37 -23.78 -3.09
C LYS A 123 13.11 -24.24 -3.83
N ASN A 124 11.94 -23.80 -3.37
CA ASN A 124 10.65 -24.15 -3.95
C ASN A 124 9.66 -22.98 -3.82
N SER A 125 8.58 -23.03 -4.58
CA SER A 125 7.54 -22.00 -4.54
C SER A 125 6.62 -22.07 -3.31
N LYS A 126 6.83 -23.02 -2.38
CA LYS A 126 6.01 -23.19 -1.18
C LYS A 126 6.56 -22.34 -0.04
N GLY A 127 6.00 -21.15 0.16
CA GLY A 127 6.30 -20.28 1.30
C GLY A 127 5.67 -20.79 2.62
N ILE A 128 5.23 -19.84 3.43
CA ILE A 128 4.41 -20.13 4.62
C ILE A 128 3.04 -20.63 4.16
N SER A 129 2.39 -21.50 4.97
CA SER A 129 1.03 -21.92 4.63
C SER A 129 0.09 -20.69 4.55
N GLY A 130 -0.79 -20.66 3.55
CA GLY A 130 -1.72 -19.53 3.38
C GLY A 130 -2.57 -19.27 4.63
N LYS A 131 -2.91 -20.31 5.41
CA LYS A 131 -3.63 -20.17 6.69
C LYS A 131 -2.79 -19.46 7.74
N THR A 132 -1.51 -19.81 7.87
CA THR A 132 -0.59 -19.19 8.84
C THR A 132 -0.33 -17.72 8.46
N ARG A 133 -0.15 -17.42 7.17
CA ARG A 133 0.00 -16.06 6.66
C ARG A 133 -1.21 -15.22 6.97
N LEU A 134 -2.39 -15.70 6.59
CA LEU A 134 -3.66 -15.00 6.83
C LEU A 134 -3.92 -14.81 8.34
N ALA A 135 -3.60 -15.79 9.18
CA ALA A 135 -3.74 -15.65 10.63
C ALA A 135 -2.84 -14.53 11.19
N GLY A 136 -1.58 -14.45 10.74
CA GLY A 136 -0.67 -13.36 11.12
C GLY A 136 -1.18 -11.99 10.70
N GLU A 137 -1.66 -11.86 9.47
CA GLU A 137 -2.27 -10.63 8.94
C GLU A 137 -3.49 -10.21 9.77
N ILE A 138 -4.40 -11.15 10.08
CA ILE A 138 -5.59 -10.91 10.89
C ILE A 138 -5.21 -10.46 12.31
N ILE A 139 -4.23 -11.10 12.94
CA ILE A 139 -3.80 -10.74 14.31
C ILE A 139 -3.31 -9.29 14.35
N ILE A 140 -2.45 -8.88 13.42
CA ILE A 140 -1.92 -7.51 13.37
C ILE A 140 -3.06 -6.51 13.07
N ALA A 141 -3.89 -6.79 12.07
CA ALA A 141 -5.00 -5.91 11.71
C ALA A 141 -6.03 -5.79 12.83
N LEU A 142 -6.36 -6.89 13.50
CA LEU A 142 -7.26 -6.90 14.65
C LEU A 142 -6.70 -6.08 15.81
N PHE A 143 -5.42 -6.26 16.12
CA PHE A 143 -4.74 -5.51 17.19
C PHE A 143 -4.81 -3.99 16.94
N VAL A 144 -4.50 -3.55 15.70
CA VAL A 144 -4.60 -2.13 15.33
C VAL A 144 -6.05 -1.64 15.38
N SER A 145 -6.99 -2.42 14.87
CA SER A 145 -8.42 -2.09 14.89
C SER A 145 -8.95 -1.94 16.32
N MET A 146 -8.48 -2.77 17.25
CA MET A 146 -8.82 -2.67 18.67
C MET A 146 -8.22 -1.41 19.32
N ILE A 147 -6.97 -1.06 19.02
CA ILE A 147 -6.37 0.19 19.51
C ILE A 147 -7.18 1.40 19.00
N LEU A 148 -7.58 1.41 17.74
CA LEU A 148 -8.41 2.46 17.19
C LEU A 148 -9.78 2.50 17.85
N TYR A 149 -10.38 1.35 18.16
CA TYR A 149 -11.66 1.26 18.85
C TYR A 149 -11.62 1.87 20.25
N TRP A 150 -10.55 1.65 21.00
CA TRP A 150 -10.37 2.22 22.34
C TRP A 150 -9.81 3.64 22.34
N LYS A 151 -9.41 4.17 21.17
CA LYS A 151 -8.87 5.53 21.09
C LYS A 151 -9.98 6.56 21.34
N PRO A 152 -9.83 7.44 22.35
CA PRO A 152 -10.81 8.47 22.64
C PRO A 152 -11.06 9.38 21.42
N GLY A 153 -12.35 9.60 21.11
CA GLY A 153 -12.76 10.48 20.01
C GLY A 153 -12.64 9.85 18.61
N PHE A 154 -12.27 8.56 18.49
CA PHE A 154 -12.32 7.89 17.20
C PHE A 154 -13.75 7.56 16.81
N ASN A 155 -14.14 7.88 15.57
CA ASN A 155 -15.51 7.69 15.07
C ASN A 155 -15.67 6.29 14.42
N PHE A 156 -16.76 5.57 14.75
CA PHE A 156 -17.08 4.25 14.21
C PHE A 156 -18.12 4.27 13.09
N GLN A 157 -18.45 5.48 12.61
CA GLN A 157 -19.32 5.65 11.45
C GLN A 157 -18.54 5.36 10.18
N VAL A 158 -19.19 4.72 9.22
CA VAL A 158 -18.64 4.51 7.87
C VAL A 158 -19.18 5.60 6.95
N THR A 159 -18.27 6.23 6.22
CA THR A 159 -18.62 7.27 5.27
C THR A 159 -18.96 6.66 3.91
N ILE A 160 -20.21 6.80 3.46
CA ILE A 160 -20.65 6.30 2.16
C ILE A 160 -20.51 7.43 1.13
N PRO A 161 -19.70 7.26 0.04
CA PRO A 161 -19.61 8.23 -1.03
C PRO A 161 -21.00 8.56 -1.61
N PHE A 162 -21.21 9.81 -2.02
CA PHE A 162 -22.46 10.34 -2.58
C PHE A 162 -23.64 10.49 -1.60
N PHE A 163 -23.59 9.94 -0.40
CA PHE A 163 -24.66 10.03 0.59
C PHE A 163 -24.21 10.79 1.84
N LYS A 164 -24.68 12.05 1.98
CA LYS A 164 -24.28 12.94 3.11
C LYS A 164 -24.79 12.49 4.47
N THR A 165 -26.02 11.97 4.50
CA THR A 165 -26.75 11.67 5.72
C THR A 165 -26.64 10.21 6.16
N VAL A 166 -26.15 9.34 5.29
CA VAL A 166 -26.03 7.91 5.57
C VAL A 166 -24.66 7.62 6.16
N LEU A 167 -24.59 7.68 7.49
CA LEU A 167 -23.39 7.42 8.29
C LEU A 167 -23.67 6.28 9.29
N PRO A 168 -23.74 5.02 8.82
CA PRO A 168 -24.02 3.89 9.71
C PRO A 168 -22.93 3.77 10.77
N ASN A 169 -23.35 3.78 12.05
CA ASN A 169 -22.45 3.53 13.17
C ASN A 169 -22.42 2.02 13.45
N LEU A 170 -21.28 1.41 13.20
CA LEU A 170 -21.11 -0.04 13.33
C LEU A 170 -20.71 -0.50 14.74
N GLY A 171 -20.35 0.45 15.64
CA GLY A 171 -19.87 0.10 16.98
C GLY A 171 -18.74 -0.96 16.90
N TRP A 172 -18.90 -2.09 17.61
CA TRP A 172 -17.97 -3.22 17.55
C TRP A 172 -17.79 -3.82 16.15
N GLY A 173 -18.82 -3.77 15.31
CA GLY A 173 -18.74 -4.22 13.92
C GLY A 173 -17.67 -3.48 13.11
N TYR A 174 -17.31 -2.25 13.54
CA TYR A 174 -16.23 -1.49 12.89
C TYR A 174 -14.86 -2.16 13.04
N VAL A 175 -14.60 -2.87 14.15
CA VAL A 175 -13.36 -3.63 14.35
C VAL A 175 -13.24 -4.74 13.31
N LEU A 176 -14.33 -5.44 13.03
CA LEU A 176 -14.35 -6.49 12.01
C LEU A 176 -14.19 -5.91 10.60
N LEU A 177 -14.89 -4.81 10.31
CA LEU A 177 -14.78 -4.13 9.02
C LEU A 177 -13.37 -3.60 8.76
N SER A 178 -12.77 -2.92 9.73
CA SER A 178 -11.40 -2.38 9.60
C SER A 178 -10.37 -3.50 9.44
N THR A 179 -10.50 -4.58 10.21
CA THR A 179 -9.66 -5.77 10.03
C THR A 179 -9.79 -6.36 8.63
N PHE A 180 -11.02 -6.51 8.13
CA PHE A 180 -11.29 -7.00 6.77
C PHE A 180 -10.67 -6.10 5.71
N ILE A 181 -10.77 -4.78 5.86
CA ILE A 181 -10.20 -3.81 4.90
C ILE A 181 -8.68 -3.89 4.87
N ILE A 182 -8.02 -3.94 6.04
CA ILE A 182 -6.56 -4.01 6.13
C ILE A 182 -6.03 -5.31 5.50
N VAL A 183 -6.60 -6.46 5.89
CA VAL A 183 -6.22 -7.77 5.36
C VAL A 183 -6.56 -7.89 3.87
N GLY A 184 -7.76 -7.41 3.48
CA GLY A 184 -8.22 -7.43 2.10
C GLY A 184 -7.32 -6.60 1.19
N ALA A 185 -6.95 -5.38 1.61
CA ALA A 185 -6.04 -4.52 0.85
C ALA A 185 -4.64 -5.14 0.71
N ALA A 186 -4.09 -5.75 1.78
CA ALA A 186 -2.81 -6.43 1.73
C ALA A 186 -2.78 -7.54 0.68
N ASN A 187 -3.78 -8.43 0.73
CA ASN A 187 -3.86 -9.53 -0.21
C ASN A 187 -4.18 -9.07 -1.64
N ALA A 188 -4.95 -7.98 -1.80
CA ALA A 188 -5.28 -7.43 -3.12
C ALA A 188 -4.04 -6.84 -3.82
N VAL A 189 -3.20 -6.10 -3.10
CA VAL A 189 -1.93 -5.60 -3.63
C VAL A 189 -1.00 -6.76 -3.95
N ASN A 190 -0.91 -7.77 -3.08
CA ASN A 190 -0.06 -8.95 -3.30
C ASN A 190 -0.51 -9.76 -4.53
N LEU A 191 -1.80 -9.94 -4.76
CA LEU A 191 -2.32 -10.61 -5.97
C LEU A 191 -2.04 -9.82 -7.26
N THR A 192 -1.89 -8.50 -7.17
CA THR A 192 -1.62 -7.64 -8.33
C THR A 192 -0.13 -7.60 -8.69
N ASP A 193 0.75 -8.00 -7.76
CA ASP A 193 2.22 -7.98 -7.94
C ASP A 193 2.71 -9.15 -8.81
N GLY A 194 2.20 -9.22 -10.06
CA GLY A 194 2.51 -10.28 -11.02
C GLY A 194 3.35 -9.86 -12.22
N LEU A 195 3.47 -8.54 -12.49
CA LEU A 195 4.23 -7.97 -13.59
C LEU A 195 5.12 -6.82 -13.11
N ASP A 196 6.19 -6.55 -13.85
CA ASP A 196 7.20 -5.53 -13.53
C ASP A 196 6.57 -4.14 -13.38
N GLY A 197 6.61 -3.57 -12.17
CA GLY A 197 6.03 -2.24 -11.93
C GLY A 197 4.49 -2.18 -11.85
N LEU A 198 3.78 -3.29 -12.06
CA LEU A 198 2.32 -3.30 -12.11
C LEU A 198 1.67 -2.92 -10.79
N ALA A 199 2.13 -3.47 -9.67
CA ALA A 199 1.55 -3.20 -8.35
C ALA A 199 2.02 -1.87 -7.77
N ILE A 200 3.30 -1.56 -7.92
CA ILE A 200 3.87 -0.34 -7.32
C ILE A 200 3.33 0.95 -7.95
N GLY A 201 3.06 0.98 -9.27
CA GLY A 201 2.48 2.15 -9.93
C GLY A 201 1.12 2.56 -9.35
N PRO A 202 0.09 1.70 -9.37
CA PRO A 202 -1.18 1.95 -8.70
C PRO A 202 -1.04 2.26 -7.20
N ALA A 203 -0.11 1.62 -6.47
CA ALA A 203 0.15 1.92 -5.07
C ALA A 203 0.62 3.37 -4.87
N ILE A 204 1.57 3.87 -5.68
CA ILE A 204 2.02 5.26 -5.67
C ILE A 204 0.83 6.20 -5.89
N ILE A 205 -0.04 5.93 -6.87
CA ILE A 205 -1.22 6.74 -7.18
C ILE A 205 -2.19 6.73 -6.00
N CYS A 206 -2.43 5.58 -5.37
CA CYS A 206 -3.27 5.47 -4.17
C CYS A 206 -2.70 6.31 -3.02
N PHE A 207 -1.42 6.17 -2.68
CA PHE A 207 -0.81 6.94 -1.59
C PHE A 207 -0.77 8.44 -1.89
N ALA A 208 -0.53 8.85 -3.14
CA ALA A 208 -0.64 10.25 -3.54
C ALA A 208 -2.05 10.80 -3.32
N THR A 209 -3.08 10.02 -3.61
CA THR A 209 -4.47 10.36 -3.32
C THR A 209 -4.74 10.44 -1.81
N TYR A 210 -4.20 9.51 -1.04
CA TYR A 210 -4.35 9.49 0.42
C TYR A 210 -3.56 10.61 1.12
N ILE A 211 -2.53 11.21 0.49
CA ILE A 211 -1.95 12.48 1.00
C ILE A 211 -3.05 13.54 1.12
N LEU A 212 -3.88 13.69 0.08
CA LEU A 212 -4.98 14.66 0.08
C LEU A 212 -6.04 14.30 1.11
N PHE A 213 -6.45 13.02 1.16
CA PHE A 213 -7.49 12.58 2.10
C PHE A 213 -7.06 12.74 3.56
N ALA A 214 -5.82 12.37 3.89
CA ALA A 214 -5.28 12.56 5.23
C ALA A 214 -5.19 14.04 5.61
N TYR A 215 -4.69 14.87 4.70
CA TYR A 215 -4.59 16.32 4.93
C TYR A 215 -5.97 16.95 5.14
N PHE A 216 -6.97 16.60 4.32
CA PHE A 216 -8.33 17.13 4.42
C PHE A 216 -9.04 16.63 5.67
N ALA A 217 -8.99 15.33 5.96
CA ALA A 217 -9.60 14.76 7.17
C ALA A 217 -8.95 15.29 8.45
N GLY A 218 -7.66 15.62 8.42
CA GLY A 218 -6.94 16.18 9.56
C GLY A 218 -7.09 17.69 9.76
N ASN A 219 -7.79 18.40 8.86
CA ASN A 219 -7.98 19.84 8.93
C ASN A 219 -9.46 20.20 9.18
N VAL A 220 -9.78 20.76 10.34
CA VAL A 220 -11.16 21.07 10.74
C VAL A 220 -11.90 21.93 9.70
N LYS A 221 -11.24 22.97 9.17
CA LYS A 221 -11.88 23.90 8.21
C LYS A 221 -12.18 23.22 6.90
N VAL A 222 -11.21 22.45 6.38
CA VAL A 222 -11.36 21.73 5.10
C VAL A 222 -12.35 20.57 5.24
N ALA A 223 -12.27 19.80 6.33
CA ALA A 223 -13.20 18.71 6.61
C ALA A 223 -14.64 19.22 6.71
N SER A 224 -14.88 20.33 7.43
CA SER A 224 -16.19 20.97 7.52
C SER A 224 -16.67 21.49 6.16
N TYR A 225 -15.80 22.13 5.36
CA TYR A 225 -16.17 22.62 4.03
C TYR A 225 -16.52 21.49 3.06
N LEU A 226 -15.77 20.38 3.10
CA LEU A 226 -16.00 19.19 2.25
C LEU A 226 -17.09 18.28 2.83
N GLN A 227 -17.55 18.52 4.06
CA GLN A 227 -18.51 17.67 4.78
C GLN A 227 -18.04 16.23 4.95
N ILE A 228 -16.72 16.03 5.15
CA ILE A 228 -16.11 14.74 5.46
C ILE A 228 -15.87 14.63 6.97
N THR A 229 -15.67 13.40 7.44
CA THR A 229 -15.37 13.13 8.84
C THR A 229 -14.02 13.75 9.22
N TYR A 230 -14.03 14.66 10.20
CA TYR A 230 -12.80 15.18 10.79
C TYR A 230 -12.17 14.13 11.70
N VAL A 231 -10.88 13.90 11.55
CA VAL A 231 -10.09 13.00 12.40
C VAL A 231 -8.87 13.76 12.92
N ASN A 232 -8.90 14.09 14.20
CA ASN A 232 -7.81 14.82 14.83
C ASN A 232 -6.49 14.05 14.71
N GLY A 233 -5.46 14.70 14.15
CA GLY A 233 -4.15 14.10 13.95
C GLY A 233 -3.97 13.29 12.66
N ALA A 234 -5.03 12.97 11.91
CA ALA A 234 -4.91 12.22 10.66
C ALA A 234 -4.06 12.96 9.60
N GLY A 235 -4.02 14.29 9.63
CA GLY A 235 -3.20 15.08 8.70
C GLY A 235 -1.71 14.72 8.73
N GLU A 236 -1.21 14.23 9.85
CA GLU A 236 0.18 13.83 10.00
C GLU A 236 0.54 12.61 9.11
N LEU A 237 -0.44 11.76 8.82
CA LEU A 237 -0.26 10.62 7.93
C LEU A 237 0.04 11.02 6.47
N ALA A 238 -0.19 12.28 6.08
CA ALA A 238 0.27 12.78 4.79
C ALA A 238 1.79 12.68 4.65
N VAL A 239 2.56 12.85 5.75
CA VAL A 239 4.02 12.71 5.75
C VAL A 239 4.42 11.26 5.48
N PHE A 240 3.74 10.30 6.09
CA PHE A 240 3.95 8.87 5.84
C PHE A 240 3.60 8.49 4.38
N CYS A 241 2.47 8.97 3.87
CA CYS A 241 2.10 8.75 2.46
C CYS A 241 3.11 9.38 1.50
N GLY A 242 3.64 10.58 1.83
CA GLY A 242 4.72 11.20 1.07
C GLY A 242 5.99 10.32 1.04
N ALA A 243 6.38 9.76 2.18
CA ALA A 243 7.50 8.83 2.24
C ALA A 243 7.25 7.58 1.37
N LEU A 244 6.02 7.03 1.38
CA LEU A 244 5.64 5.91 0.51
C LEU A 244 5.66 6.25 -0.98
N VAL A 245 5.17 7.43 -1.36
CA VAL A 245 5.25 7.91 -2.74
C VAL A 245 6.71 8.03 -3.19
N GLY A 246 7.56 8.63 -2.36
CA GLY A 246 8.99 8.76 -2.66
C GLY A 246 9.71 7.41 -2.75
N ALA A 247 9.49 6.54 -1.77
CA ALA A 247 10.06 5.18 -1.77
C ALA A 247 9.55 4.36 -2.96
N GLY A 248 8.25 4.46 -3.27
CA GLY A 248 7.65 3.79 -4.42
C GLY A 248 8.25 4.23 -5.74
N LEU A 249 8.42 5.55 -5.95
CA LEU A 249 9.08 6.09 -7.15
C LEU A 249 10.55 5.65 -7.25
N GLY A 250 11.29 5.68 -6.12
CA GLY A 250 12.67 5.23 -6.09
C GLY A 250 12.81 3.72 -6.31
N PHE A 251 11.88 2.92 -5.82
CA PHE A 251 11.82 1.49 -6.11
C PHE A 251 11.43 1.21 -7.56
N LEU A 252 10.46 1.93 -8.11
CA LEU A 252 10.01 1.81 -9.50
C LEU A 252 11.13 2.05 -10.49
N TRP A 253 12.14 2.87 -10.14
CA TRP A 253 13.34 3.08 -10.97
C TRP A 253 14.04 1.75 -11.32
N PHE A 254 14.05 0.79 -10.39
CA PHE A 254 14.65 -0.53 -10.57
C PHE A 254 13.63 -1.61 -10.92
N ASN A 255 12.36 -1.41 -10.63
CA ASN A 255 11.29 -2.39 -10.86
C ASN A 255 10.51 -2.14 -12.16
N ALA A 256 10.77 -1.03 -12.88
CA ALA A 256 10.19 -0.79 -14.20
C ALA A 256 10.65 -1.86 -15.20
N TYR A 257 9.77 -2.18 -16.16
CA TYR A 257 10.08 -3.19 -17.18
C TYR A 257 11.26 -2.79 -18.08
N PRO A 258 12.28 -3.66 -18.30
CA PRO A 258 12.50 -4.96 -17.63
C PRO A 258 13.06 -4.78 -16.22
N ALA A 259 12.47 -5.42 -15.22
CA ALA A 259 12.81 -5.22 -13.81
C ALA A 259 14.20 -5.79 -13.43
N GLU A 260 14.96 -5.00 -12.67
CA GLU A 260 16.22 -5.41 -12.04
C GLU A 260 16.00 -6.09 -10.69
N VAL A 261 14.84 -5.86 -10.06
CA VAL A 261 14.45 -6.44 -8.77
C VAL A 261 12.94 -6.54 -8.65
N PHE A 262 12.44 -7.62 -8.07
CA PHE A 262 11.03 -7.79 -7.74
C PHE A 262 10.73 -7.38 -6.31
N MET A 263 9.51 -6.86 -6.09
CA MET A 263 9.07 -6.38 -4.79
C MET A 263 8.94 -7.51 -3.76
N GLY A 264 8.38 -8.63 -4.17
CA GLY A 264 8.10 -9.79 -3.33
C GLY A 264 6.95 -9.57 -2.34
N ASP A 265 6.66 -10.62 -1.57
CA ASP A 265 5.60 -10.58 -0.55
C ASP A 265 5.92 -9.57 0.57
N VAL A 266 7.22 -9.30 0.81
CA VAL A 266 7.69 -8.26 1.75
C VAL A 266 7.08 -6.91 1.42
N GLY A 267 7.20 -6.49 0.17
CA GLY A 267 6.74 -5.16 -0.25
C GLY A 267 5.23 -5.11 -0.47
N SER A 268 4.68 -6.07 -1.20
CA SER A 268 3.27 -6.07 -1.60
C SER A 268 2.31 -6.15 -0.41
N LEU A 269 2.59 -7.02 0.59
CA LEU A 269 1.78 -7.11 1.80
C LEU A 269 1.91 -5.84 2.65
N SER A 270 3.12 -5.29 2.81
CA SER A 270 3.33 -4.08 3.60
C SER A 270 2.62 -2.86 2.99
N LEU A 271 2.72 -2.66 1.68
CA LEU A 271 2.03 -1.58 0.98
C LEU A 271 0.52 -1.70 1.08
N GLY A 272 -0.02 -2.90 0.87
CA GLY A 272 -1.46 -3.12 0.95
C GLY A 272 -2.00 -2.97 2.38
N GLY A 273 -1.30 -3.49 3.39
CA GLY A 273 -1.64 -3.31 4.81
C GLY A 273 -1.60 -1.84 5.23
N ALA A 274 -0.57 -1.10 4.80
CA ALA A 274 -0.48 0.35 5.00
C ALA A 274 -1.65 1.08 4.34
N LEU A 275 -1.99 0.75 3.10
CA LEU A 275 -3.08 1.37 2.36
C LEU A 275 -4.44 1.14 3.03
N GLY A 276 -4.72 -0.10 3.46
CA GLY A 276 -5.93 -0.42 4.22
C GLY A 276 -6.02 0.34 5.54
N THR A 277 -4.89 0.45 6.27
CA THR A 277 -4.81 1.20 7.53
C THR A 277 -5.04 2.70 7.31
N MET A 278 -4.48 3.26 6.23
CA MET A 278 -4.74 4.64 5.84
C MET A 278 -6.22 4.91 5.62
N ALA A 279 -6.91 4.02 4.88
CA ALA A 279 -8.33 4.15 4.62
C ALA A 279 -9.17 4.16 5.90
N VAL A 280 -8.85 3.26 6.83
CA VAL A 280 -9.53 3.15 8.12
C VAL A 280 -9.31 4.40 8.98
N ILE A 281 -8.06 4.88 9.12
CA ILE A 281 -7.76 6.04 9.96
C ILE A 281 -8.36 7.33 9.37
N THR A 282 -8.30 7.50 8.04
CA THR A 282 -8.82 8.71 7.37
C THR A 282 -10.33 8.68 7.14
N LYS A 283 -11.02 7.60 7.52
CA LYS A 283 -12.46 7.40 7.31
C LYS A 283 -12.87 7.43 5.84
N GLN A 284 -12.02 6.87 4.99
CA GLN A 284 -12.22 6.78 3.54
C GLN A 284 -12.20 5.31 3.08
N GLU A 285 -12.82 4.43 3.86
CA GLU A 285 -12.81 2.98 3.68
C GLU A 285 -13.42 2.57 2.34
N ILE A 286 -14.59 3.10 2.01
CA ILE A 286 -15.29 2.77 0.76
C ILE A 286 -14.58 3.41 -0.44
N LEU A 287 -14.02 4.62 -0.27
CA LEU A 287 -13.23 5.26 -1.32
C LEU A 287 -11.98 4.46 -1.68
N LEU A 288 -11.43 3.67 -0.75
CA LEU A 288 -10.34 2.76 -1.06
C LEU A 288 -10.70 1.80 -2.20
N ALA A 289 -11.94 1.30 -2.23
CA ALA A 289 -12.38 0.41 -3.30
C ALA A 289 -12.40 1.11 -4.68
N ILE A 290 -12.56 2.43 -4.72
CA ILE A 290 -12.49 3.22 -5.95
C ILE A 290 -11.04 3.56 -6.28
N VAL A 291 -10.30 4.18 -5.35
CA VAL A 291 -8.89 4.58 -5.56
C VAL A 291 -8.02 3.35 -5.88
N GLY A 292 -8.19 2.28 -5.14
CA GLY A 292 -7.53 0.99 -5.31
C GLY A 292 -8.27 0.04 -6.26
N GLY A 293 -9.13 0.56 -7.15
CA GLY A 293 -10.03 -0.25 -7.97
C GLY A 293 -9.31 -1.28 -8.85
N ILE A 294 -8.09 -1.02 -9.26
CA ILE A 294 -7.25 -2.03 -9.96
C ILE A 294 -7.01 -3.23 -9.04
N PHE A 295 -6.61 -3.04 -7.80
CA PHE A 295 -6.40 -4.11 -6.84
C PHE A 295 -7.69 -4.89 -6.57
N VAL A 296 -8.82 -4.16 -6.49
CA VAL A 296 -10.15 -4.76 -6.31
C VAL A 296 -10.52 -5.63 -7.51
N VAL A 297 -10.37 -5.13 -8.73
CA VAL A 297 -10.72 -5.85 -9.97
C VAL A 297 -9.84 -7.09 -10.15
N GLU A 298 -8.54 -6.99 -9.88
CA GLU A 298 -7.61 -8.13 -9.91
C GLU A 298 -8.04 -9.21 -8.92
N THR A 299 -8.34 -8.83 -7.68
CA THR A 299 -8.79 -9.76 -6.63
C THR A 299 -10.13 -10.40 -6.97
N PHE A 300 -11.11 -9.60 -7.42
CA PHE A 300 -12.41 -10.14 -7.85
C PHE A 300 -12.27 -11.10 -9.03
N SER A 301 -11.38 -10.86 -9.96
CA SER A 301 -11.14 -11.77 -11.08
C SER A 301 -10.70 -13.17 -10.60
N VAL A 302 -9.86 -13.21 -9.55
CA VAL A 302 -9.41 -14.47 -8.94
C VAL A 302 -10.58 -15.15 -8.21
N ILE A 303 -11.34 -14.41 -7.40
CA ILE A 303 -12.49 -14.95 -6.66
C ILE A 303 -13.52 -15.54 -7.62
N LEU A 304 -13.88 -14.80 -8.68
CA LEU A 304 -14.82 -15.25 -9.70
C LEU A 304 -14.31 -16.48 -10.46
N GLN A 305 -13.04 -16.45 -10.87
CA GLN A 305 -12.43 -17.58 -11.60
C GLN A 305 -12.43 -18.85 -10.76
N VAL A 306 -11.96 -18.77 -9.50
CA VAL A 306 -11.89 -19.93 -8.60
C VAL A 306 -13.27 -20.43 -8.24
N GLY A 307 -14.21 -19.52 -7.94
CA GLY A 307 -15.59 -19.87 -7.65
C GLY A 307 -16.27 -20.60 -8.81
N TYR A 308 -16.19 -20.02 -10.01
CA TYR A 308 -16.77 -20.60 -11.22
C TYR A 308 -16.15 -21.93 -11.59
N PHE A 309 -14.80 -22.04 -11.50
CA PHE A 309 -14.08 -23.29 -11.78
C PHE A 309 -14.54 -24.43 -10.88
N LYS A 310 -14.71 -24.17 -9.59
CA LYS A 310 -15.21 -25.17 -8.61
C LYS A 310 -16.66 -25.55 -8.88
N LEU A 311 -17.53 -24.56 -9.16
CA LEU A 311 -18.96 -24.81 -9.37
C LEU A 311 -19.26 -25.54 -10.69
N THR A 312 -18.43 -25.35 -11.73
CA THR A 312 -18.66 -25.91 -13.08
C THR A 312 -17.82 -27.12 -13.40
N GLY A 313 -17.06 -27.64 -12.44
CA GLY A 313 -16.18 -28.79 -12.64
C GLY A 313 -15.03 -28.56 -13.64
N GLY A 314 -14.46 -27.34 -13.67
CA GLY A 314 -13.24 -27.06 -14.44
C GLY A 314 -13.36 -26.04 -15.55
N LYS A 315 -14.54 -25.42 -15.79
CA LYS A 315 -14.68 -24.34 -16.78
C LYS A 315 -14.06 -23.03 -16.27
N ARG A 316 -13.51 -22.24 -17.19
CA ARG A 316 -12.85 -20.95 -16.88
C ARG A 316 -13.65 -19.80 -17.48
N ILE A 317 -13.77 -18.68 -16.73
CA ILE A 317 -14.32 -17.40 -17.22
C ILE A 317 -13.23 -16.64 -17.98
N PHE A 318 -12.06 -16.49 -17.36
CA PHE A 318 -10.90 -15.84 -17.92
C PHE A 318 -9.90 -16.90 -18.42
N ARG A 319 -9.06 -16.55 -19.41
CA ARG A 319 -7.95 -17.44 -19.84
C ARG A 319 -7.05 -17.80 -18.67
N MET A 320 -6.77 -16.81 -17.83
CA MET A 320 -6.05 -16.95 -16.55
C MET A 320 -6.51 -15.82 -15.62
N ALA A 321 -6.43 -16.01 -14.31
CA ALA A 321 -6.62 -14.98 -13.31
C ALA A 321 -5.33 -14.91 -12.44
N PRO A 322 -4.94 -13.73 -11.97
CA PRO A 322 -5.57 -12.41 -12.11
C PRO A 322 -5.65 -11.87 -13.54
N LEU A 323 -6.39 -10.73 -13.75
CA LEU A 323 -6.71 -10.22 -15.10
C LEU A 323 -5.48 -9.82 -15.93
N HIS A 324 -4.40 -9.35 -15.32
CA HIS A 324 -3.18 -9.01 -16.06
C HIS A 324 -2.68 -10.21 -16.89
N HIS A 325 -2.68 -11.42 -16.34
CA HIS A 325 -2.34 -12.63 -17.09
C HIS A 325 -3.32 -12.96 -18.20
N HIS A 326 -4.61 -12.64 -18.04
CA HIS A 326 -5.59 -12.79 -19.11
C HIS A 326 -5.23 -11.95 -20.33
N PHE A 327 -4.77 -10.71 -20.12
CA PHE A 327 -4.37 -9.81 -21.21
C PHE A 327 -3.04 -10.23 -21.84
N GLU A 328 -2.07 -10.73 -21.07
CA GLU A 328 -0.85 -11.35 -21.62
C GLU A 328 -1.19 -12.52 -22.54
N LEU A 329 -2.06 -13.45 -22.09
CA LEU A 329 -2.51 -14.59 -22.89
C LEU A 329 -3.39 -14.19 -24.08
N LYS A 330 -3.88 -12.96 -24.15
CA LYS A 330 -4.48 -12.35 -25.33
C LYS A 330 -3.46 -11.77 -26.33
N GLY A 331 -2.16 -11.80 -25.99
CA GLY A 331 -1.08 -11.28 -26.82
C GLY A 331 -0.75 -9.81 -26.60
N TRP A 332 -1.18 -9.20 -25.49
CA TRP A 332 -0.73 -7.86 -25.16
C TRP A 332 0.68 -7.89 -24.59
N ALA A 333 1.54 -7.00 -25.07
CA ALA A 333 2.87 -6.82 -24.49
C ALA A 333 2.77 -6.35 -23.03
N GLU A 334 3.62 -6.87 -22.16
CA GLU A 334 3.64 -6.56 -20.72
C GLU A 334 3.64 -5.06 -20.43
N PRO A 335 4.52 -4.20 -21.05
CA PRO A 335 4.50 -2.76 -20.80
C PRO A 335 3.16 -2.12 -21.15
N LYS A 336 2.45 -2.65 -22.16
CA LYS A 336 1.13 -2.13 -22.55
C LYS A 336 0.07 -2.42 -21.51
N VAL A 337 0.12 -3.58 -20.86
CA VAL A 337 -0.77 -3.93 -19.73
C VAL A 337 -0.50 -2.98 -18.58
N ILE A 338 0.77 -2.85 -18.18
CA ILE A 338 1.22 -2.03 -17.04
C ILE A 338 0.75 -0.57 -17.20
N VAL A 339 1.10 0.09 -18.31
CA VAL A 339 0.75 1.49 -18.56
C VAL A 339 -0.76 1.72 -18.57
N ARG A 340 -1.54 0.80 -19.16
CA ARG A 340 -3.00 0.91 -19.17
C ARG A 340 -3.60 0.81 -17.76
N PHE A 341 -3.07 -0.07 -16.93
CA PHE A 341 -3.50 -0.20 -15.53
C PHE A 341 -3.17 1.05 -14.72
N TRP A 342 -2.00 1.66 -14.97
CA TRP A 342 -1.65 2.95 -14.34
C TRP A 342 -2.60 4.08 -14.78
N VAL A 343 -2.92 4.16 -16.07
CA VAL A 343 -3.88 5.16 -16.58
C VAL A 343 -5.25 4.97 -15.93
N ILE A 344 -5.73 3.72 -15.82
CA ILE A 344 -7.01 3.43 -15.15
C ILE A 344 -6.92 3.81 -13.66
N SER A 345 -5.81 3.53 -12.98
CA SER A 345 -5.62 3.92 -11.57
C SER A 345 -5.68 5.44 -11.39
N ILE A 346 -5.07 6.22 -12.30
CA ILE A 346 -5.16 7.69 -12.28
C ILE A 346 -6.61 8.14 -12.47
N LEU A 347 -7.35 7.57 -13.42
CA LEU A 347 -8.76 7.90 -13.64
C LEU A 347 -9.61 7.60 -12.39
N LEU A 348 -9.38 6.46 -11.75
CA LEU A 348 -10.08 6.07 -10.52
C LEU A 348 -9.72 7.00 -9.35
N ALA A 349 -8.47 7.42 -9.24
CA ALA A 349 -8.04 8.40 -8.24
C ALA A 349 -8.72 9.76 -8.44
N LEU A 350 -8.77 10.26 -9.67
CA LEU A 350 -9.47 11.50 -10.01
C LEU A 350 -10.98 11.38 -9.72
N LEU A 351 -11.59 10.24 -10.05
CA LEU A 351 -12.98 9.97 -9.72
C LEU A 351 -13.21 10.01 -8.20
N ALA A 352 -12.35 9.35 -7.42
CA ALA A 352 -12.46 9.35 -5.97
C ALA A 352 -12.30 10.75 -5.35
N ILE A 353 -11.35 11.55 -5.84
CA ILE A 353 -11.17 12.94 -5.40
C ILE A 353 -12.41 13.77 -5.74
N SER A 354 -13.01 13.58 -6.92
CA SER A 354 -14.22 14.32 -7.32
C SER A 354 -15.41 14.06 -6.38
N THR A 355 -15.49 12.86 -5.77
CA THR A 355 -16.58 12.52 -4.84
C THR A 355 -16.55 13.33 -3.55
N LEU A 356 -15.39 13.90 -3.16
CA LEU A 356 -15.26 14.66 -1.90
C LEU A 356 -16.21 15.86 -1.82
N LYS A 357 -16.54 16.47 -2.96
CA LYS A 357 -17.45 17.63 -3.00
C LYS A 357 -18.88 17.26 -3.41
N LEU A 358 -19.11 16.05 -3.91
CA LEU A 358 -20.43 15.59 -4.36
C LEU A 358 -21.32 15.06 -3.21
N ARG A 359 -20.94 15.35 -1.99
CA ARG A 359 -21.67 14.96 -0.76
C ARG A 359 -22.65 16.01 -0.31
#